data_f6b999ad82c74cf49b1657b0d117b3d3
#
_entry.id   f6b999ad82c74cf49b1657b0d117b3d3
#
_cell.length_a   1.000
_cell.length_b   1.000
_cell.length_c   1.000
_cell.angle_alpha   90.00
_cell.angle_beta   90.00
_cell.angle_gamma   90.00
#
_symmetry.space_group_name_H-M   'P 1'
#
loop_
_entity.id
_entity.type
_entity.pdbx_description
1 polymer ?
#
loop_
_entity_poly.entity_id
_entity_poly.type
_entity_poly.pdbx_seq_one_letter_code
_entity_poly.pdbx_strand_id
1 'polypeptide(L)'
;MVTLAAITVDSAIAFQAQRELANATAAAANDAATQALSDRAFYEDDRIELSSTAVEDVAVNRVRALVDLARHHDLDVRAVATGPAAAGCSWTVRVTASSRVDELFGRAMPTSDGQVAVRATSTASPRQGPGTC
;
A
#
# COMPACT_ATOMS: atom_id res chain seq x y z
N MET A 1 19.59 31.65 7.95
CA MET A 1 18.69 30.89 8.84
C MET A 1 17.36 30.46 8.20
N VAL A 2 16.79 31.22 7.28
CA VAL A 2 15.51 30.89 6.61
C VAL A 2 15.59 29.59 5.78
N THR A 3 16.69 29.32 5.11
CA THR A 3 16.88 28.12 4.28
C THR A 3 16.87 26.81 5.08
N LEU A 4 17.45 26.79 6.28
CA LEU A 4 17.43 25.60 7.15
C LEU A 4 16.02 25.29 7.65
N ALA A 5 15.24 26.32 8.00
CA ALA A 5 13.85 26.15 8.45
C ALA A 5 12.97 25.62 7.32
N ALA A 6 13.15 26.09 6.10
CA ALA A 6 12.43 25.62 4.90
C ALA A 6 12.67 24.12 4.64
N ILE A 7 13.91 23.66 4.65
CA ILE A 7 14.28 22.26 4.46
C ILE A 7 13.67 21.37 5.55
N THR A 8 13.64 21.86 6.77
CA THR A 8 13.08 21.09 7.90
C THR A 8 11.58 20.90 7.75
N VAL A 9 10.85 21.92 7.30
CA VAL A 9 9.39 21.86 7.09
C VAL A 9 9.05 20.91 5.94
N ASP A 10 9.70 21.04 4.78
CA ASP A 10 9.45 20.17 3.63
C ASP A 10 9.78 18.71 3.96
N SER A 11 10.88 18.47 4.70
CA SER A 11 11.22 17.12 5.17
C SER A 11 10.15 16.54 6.11
N ALA A 12 9.56 17.35 6.98
CA ALA A 12 8.49 16.92 7.88
C ALA A 12 7.21 16.56 7.11
N ILE A 13 6.85 17.34 6.09
CA ILE A 13 5.71 17.06 5.20
C ILE A 13 5.91 15.75 4.46
N ALA A 14 7.08 15.57 3.86
CA ALA A 14 7.43 14.34 3.14
C ALA A 14 7.40 13.12 4.07
N PHE A 15 7.92 13.24 5.29
CA PHE A 15 7.92 12.17 6.29
C PHE A 15 6.50 11.80 6.73
N GLN A 16 5.63 12.78 6.98
CA GLN A 16 4.23 12.53 7.34
C GLN A 16 3.48 11.82 6.23
N ALA A 17 3.62 12.28 4.98
CA ALA A 17 3.01 11.66 3.82
C ALA A 17 3.52 10.23 3.59
N GLN A 18 4.82 10.00 3.76
CA GLN A 18 5.42 8.67 3.69
C GLN A 18 4.86 7.73 4.74
N ARG A 19 4.69 8.20 5.98
CA ARG A 19 4.12 7.43 7.08
C ARG A 19 2.64 7.12 6.86
N GLU A 20 1.87 8.10 6.39
CA GLU A 20 0.45 7.92 6.04
C GLU A 20 0.29 6.86 4.96
N LEU A 21 1.07 6.97 3.87
CA LEU A 21 1.05 6.00 2.77
C LEU A 21 1.48 4.60 3.23
N ALA A 22 2.50 4.49 4.08
CA ALA A 22 2.96 3.23 4.64
C ALA A 22 1.88 2.55 5.51
N ASN A 23 1.19 3.31 6.37
CA ASN A 23 0.11 2.79 7.19
C ASN A 23 -1.09 2.34 6.34
N ALA A 24 -1.47 3.15 5.35
CA ALA A 24 -2.55 2.80 4.42
C ALA A 24 -2.22 1.53 3.62
N THR A 25 -1.00 1.41 3.13
CA THR A 25 -0.52 0.24 2.38
C THR A 25 -0.48 -1.02 3.25
N ALA A 26 -0.08 -0.91 4.52
CA ALA A 26 -0.09 -2.03 5.46
C ALA A 26 -1.52 -2.50 5.79
N ALA A 27 -2.43 -1.56 6.04
CA ALA A 27 -3.85 -1.87 6.25
C ALA A 27 -4.46 -2.53 5.01
N ALA A 28 -4.19 -2.00 3.82
CA ALA A 28 -4.67 -2.55 2.56
C ALA A 28 -4.17 -3.98 2.30
N ALA A 29 -2.91 -4.28 2.62
CA ALA A 29 -2.36 -5.62 2.48
C ALA A 29 -3.06 -6.62 3.41
N ASN A 30 -3.30 -6.25 4.67
CA ASN A 30 -4.03 -7.09 5.62
C ASN A 30 -5.48 -7.31 5.19
N ASP A 31 -6.19 -6.25 4.79
CA ASP A 31 -7.58 -6.34 4.35
C ASP A 31 -7.70 -7.18 3.07
N ALA A 32 -6.82 -6.98 2.10
CA ALA A 32 -6.81 -7.78 0.88
C ALA A 32 -6.49 -9.26 1.15
N ALA A 33 -5.58 -9.55 2.08
CA ALA A 33 -5.27 -10.92 2.47
C ALA A 33 -6.44 -11.65 3.18
N THR A 34 -7.36 -10.92 3.80
CA THR A 34 -8.48 -11.49 4.55
C THR A 34 -9.80 -11.46 3.79
N GLN A 35 -10.06 -10.41 3.00
CA GLN A 35 -11.34 -10.20 2.32
C GLN A 35 -11.38 -10.75 0.88
N ALA A 36 -10.21 -10.96 0.26
CA ALA A 36 -10.13 -11.46 -1.11
C ALA A 36 -10.10 -12.99 -1.21
N LEU A 37 -10.49 -13.69 -0.14
CA LEU A 37 -10.64 -15.14 -0.15
C LEU A 37 -11.72 -15.56 -1.15
N SER A 38 -11.40 -16.57 -1.95
CA SER A 38 -12.34 -17.16 -2.88
C SER A 38 -13.31 -18.07 -2.12
N ASP A 39 -14.57 -17.63 -1.99
CA ASP A 39 -15.64 -18.43 -1.38
C ASP A 39 -15.79 -19.79 -2.08
N ARG A 40 -15.65 -19.80 -3.39
CA ARG A 40 -15.78 -21.01 -4.18
C ARG A 40 -14.70 -22.03 -3.84
N ALA A 41 -13.44 -21.61 -3.79
CA ALA A 41 -12.35 -22.53 -3.44
C ALA A 41 -12.48 -23.05 -2.00
N PHE A 42 -12.98 -22.23 -1.10
CA PHE A 42 -13.19 -22.61 0.29
C PHE A 42 -14.32 -23.62 0.47
N TYR A 43 -15.48 -23.39 -0.19
CA TYR A 43 -16.67 -24.25 0.01
C TYR A 43 -16.69 -25.49 -0.91
N GLU A 44 -16.09 -25.44 -2.11
CA GLU A 44 -16.12 -26.56 -3.03
C GLU A 44 -14.88 -27.45 -2.95
N ASP A 45 -13.70 -26.88 -2.69
CA ASP A 45 -12.41 -27.57 -2.76
C ASP A 45 -11.66 -27.67 -1.43
N ASP A 46 -12.21 -27.09 -0.35
CA ASP A 46 -11.58 -26.98 0.98
C ASP A 46 -10.16 -26.38 0.94
N ARG A 47 -9.95 -25.46 -0.01
CA ARG A 47 -8.67 -24.77 -0.25
C ARG A 47 -8.79 -23.27 -0.04
N ILE A 48 -7.72 -22.67 0.49
CA ILE A 48 -7.60 -21.22 0.58
C ILE A 48 -7.00 -20.72 -0.72
N GLU A 49 -7.78 -19.96 -1.49
CA GLU A 49 -7.34 -19.30 -2.72
C GLU A 49 -7.72 -17.83 -2.68
N LEU A 50 -6.82 -16.97 -3.15
CA LEU A 50 -7.08 -15.53 -3.26
C LEU A 50 -7.43 -15.18 -4.71
N SER A 51 -8.54 -14.49 -4.88
CA SER A 51 -8.88 -13.89 -6.17
C SER A 51 -7.97 -12.68 -6.44
N SER A 52 -7.18 -12.73 -7.51
CA SER A 52 -6.27 -11.63 -7.88
C SER A 52 -7.01 -10.31 -8.13
N THR A 53 -8.18 -10.37 -8.76
CA THR A 53 -9.02 -9.19 -8.99
C THR A 53 -9.56 -8.61 -7.69
N ALA A 54 -10.06 -9.46 -6.79
CA ALA A 54 -10.55 -9.02 -5.49
C ALA A 54 -9.42 -8.44 -4.62
N VAL A 55 -8.22 -9.01 -4.68
CA VAL A 55 -7.03 -8.48 -3.98
C VAL A 55 -6.72 -7.06 -4.44
N GLU A 56 -6.73 -6.82 -5.75
CA GLU A 56 -6.46 -5.50 -6.31
C GLU A 56 -7.57 -4.50 -5.93
N ASP A 57 -8.83 -4.86 -6.10
CA ASP A 57 -9.98 -4.00 -5.77
C ASP A 57 -10.00 -3.62 -4.29
N VAL A 58 -9.83 -4.57 -3.39
CA VAL A 58 -9.79 -4.31 -1.94
C VAL A 58 -8.61 -3.40 -1.59
N ALA A 59 -7.42 -3.67 -2.13
CA ALA A 59 -6.23 -2.89 -1.84
C ALA A 59 -6.36 -1.44 -2.33
N VAL A 60 -6.80 -1.24 -3.58
CA VAL A 60 -6.98 0.09 -4.18
C VAL A 60 -8.00 0.90 -3.38
N ASN A 61 -9.17 0.32 -3.11
CA ASN A 61 -10.23 0.99 -2.37
C ASN A 61 -9.78 1.35 -0.94
N ARG A 62 -9.04 0.45 -0.29
CA ARG A 62 -8.57 0.68 1.08
C ARG A 62 -7.50 1.76 1.17
N VAL A 63 -6.52 1.76 0.28
CA VAL A 63 -5.50 2.83 0.26
C VAL A 63 -6.18 4.17 0.00
N ARG A 64 -7.06 4.27 -1.00
CA ARG A 64 -7.78 5.52 -1.32
C ARG A 64 -8.66 6.03 -0.18
N ALA A 65 -9.22 5.14 0.63
CA ALA A 65 -10.03 5.51 1.77
C ALA A 65 -9.22 6.03 2.97
N LEU A 66 -7.93 5.68 3.05
CA LEU A 66 -7.08 5.99 4.20
C LEU A 66 -6.09 7.12 3.97
N VAL A 67 -5.82 7.49 2.70
CA VAL A 67 -4.93 8.60 2.39
C VAL A 67 -5.72 9.88 2.11
N ASP A 68 -5.13 11.02 2.47
CA ASP A 68 -5.67 12.33 2.09
C ASP A 68 -5.38 12.59 0.60
N LEU A 69 -6.38 12.36 -0.25
CA LEU A 69 -6.28 12.53 -1.71
C LEU A 69 -6.00 13.98 -2.13
N ALA A 70 -6.27 14.97 -1.27
CA ALA A 70 -5.90 16.35 -1.55
C ALA A 70 -4.40 16.58 -1.42
N ARG A 71 -3.73 15.77 -0.61
CA ARG A 71 -2.28 15.83 -0.39
C ARG A 71 -1.50 14.91 -1.33
N HIS A 72 -2.06 13.74 -1.66
CA HIS A 72 -1.41 12.72 -2.48
C HIS A 72 -1.86 12.83 -3.94
N HIS A 73 -1.01 13.40 -4.78
CA HIS A 73 -1.22 13.51 -6.22
C HIS A 73 -0.70 12.24 -6.93
N ASP A 74 -1.27 11.91 -8.08
CA ASP A 74 -0.86 10.79 -8.93
C ASP A 74 -0.76 9.46 -8.15
N LEU A 75 -1.72 9.21 -7.27
CA LEU A 75 -1.74 8.00 -6.46
C LEU A 75 -1.90 6.76 -7.34
N ASP A 76 -0.84 5.96 -7.43
CA ASP A 76 -0.82 4.64 -8.07
C ASP A 76 -0.76 3.55 -6.99
N VAL A 77 -1.66 2.57 -7.07
CA VAL A 77 -1.74 1.45 -6.12
C VAL A 77 -1.78 0.16 -6.92
N ARG A 78 -0.90 -0.77 -6.57
CA ARG A 78 -0.83 -2.11 -7.17
C ARG A 78 -0.82 -3.16 -6.08
N ALA A 79 -1.58 -4.21 -6.29
CA ALA A 79 -1.60 -5.35 -5.41
C ALA A 79 -1.39 -6.65 -6.20
N VAL A 80 -0.58 -7.54 -5.65
CA VAL A 80 -0.29 -8.84 -6.25
C VAL A 80 -0.44 -9.91 -5.19
N ALA A 81 -1.26 -10.92 -5.50
CA ALA A 81 -1.32 -12.15 -4.72
C ALA A 81 -0.35 -13.17 -5.32
N THR A 82 0.49 -13.75 -4.49
CA THR A 82 1.38 -14.85 -4.87
C THR A 82 0.91 -16.10 -4.15
N GLY A 83 0.59 -17.12 -4.90
CA GLY A 83 0.15 -18.41 -4.38
C GLY A 83 1.27 -19.18 -3.67
N PRO A 84 0.93 -20.30 -3.03
CA PRO A 84 1.91 -21.13 -2.35
C PRO A 84 2.96 -21.61 -3.34
N ALA A 85 4.22 -21.35 -3.03
CA ALA A 85 5.30 -22.08 -3.68
C ALA A 85 5.17 -23.57 -3.33
N ALA A 86 5.65 -24.48 -4.21
CA ALA A 86 5.44 -25.94 -4.12
C ALA A 86 5.78 -26.61 -2.76
N ALA A 87 6.34 -25.89 -1.82
CA ALA A 87 6.71 -26.37 -0.48
C ALA A 87 6.08 -25.58 0.68
N GLY A 88 5.22 -24.60 0.41
CA GLY A 88 4.62 -23.77 1.47
C GLY A 88 3.16 -23.44 1.18
N CYS A 89 2.30 -23.69 2.12
CA CYS A 89 0.86 -23.50 1.99
C CYS A 89 0.40 -22.04 2.24
N SER A 90 1.25 -21.06 2.12
CA SER A 90 0.90 -19.68 2.43
C SER A 90 0.79 -18.81 1.18
N TRP A 91 -0.35 -18.18 1.02
CA TRP A 91 -0.53 -17.07 0.12
C TRP A 91 0.13 -15.81 0.69
N THR A 92 0.64 -14.96 -0.16
CA THR A 92 1.19 -13.66 0.21
C THR A 92 0.58 -12.58 -0.67
N VAL A 93 0.05 -11.55 -0.06
CA VAL A 93 -0.42 -10.34 -0.73
C VAL A 93 0.63 -9.26 -0.56
N ARG A 94 1.09 -8.69 -1.65
CA ARG A 94 1.99 -7.53 -1.67
C ARG A 94 1.23 -6.34 -2.24
N VAL A 95 1.17 -5.26 -1.48
CA VAL A 95 0.61 -3.99 -1.91
C VAL A 95 1.73 -2.97 -2.00
N THR A 96 1.78 -2.27 -3.13
CA THR A 96 2.71 -1.15 -3.36
C THR A 96 1.87 0.07 -3.73
N ALA A 97 2.12 1.18 -3.05
CA ALA A 97 1.52 2.46 -3.35
C ALA A 97 2.61 3.51 -3.57
N SER A 98 2.39 4.41 -4.52
CA SER A 98 3.25 5.57 -4.78
C SER A 98 2.41 6.79 -5.10
N SER A 99 2.88 7.95 -4.71
CA SER A 99 2.24 9.24 -4.99
C SER A 99 3.25 10.37 -4.98
N ARG A 100 2.80 11.57 -5.34
CA ARG A 100 3.56 12.82 -5.22
C ARG A 100 2.89 13.72 -4.18
N VAL A 101 3.71 14.44 -3.44
CA VAL A 101 3.26 15.38 -2.40
C VAL A 101 3.91 16.72 -2.63
N ASP A 102 3.12 17.80 -2.53
CA ASP A 102 3.62 19.15 -2.72
C ASP A 102 4.53 19.58 -1.56
N GLU A 103 5.67 20.16 -1.90
CA GLU A 103 6.55 20.85 -0.98
C GLU A 103 6.12 22.31 -0.83
N LEU A 104 6.17 22.86 0.38
CA LEU A 104 5.83 24.26 0.62
C LEU A 104 6.88 25.22 0.06
N PHE A 105 8.15 24.90 0.25
CA PHE A 105 9.28 25.73 -0.13
C PHE A 105 10.05 25.21 -1.35
N GLY A 106 9.84 23.95 -1.76
CA GLY A 106 10.49 23.36 -2.91
C GLY A 106 10.26 24.14 -4.19
N ARG A 107 9.08 24.76 -4.36
CA ARG A 107 8.76 25.63 -5.51
C ARG A 107 9.59 26.90 -5.58
N ALA A 108 10.23 27.30 -4.49
CA ALA A 108 11.13 28.48 -4.46
C ALA A 108 12.56 28.12 -4.89
N MET A 109 12.86 26.82 -5.07
CA MET A 109 14.18 26.35 -5.52
C MET A 109 14.20 26.16 -7.04
N PRO A 110 15.17 26.75 -7.75
CA PRO A 110 15.21 26.68 -9.22
C PRO A 110 15.46 25.28 -9.79
N THR A 111 15.80 24.30 -8.94
CA THR A 111 16.10 22.91 -9.33
C THR A 111 15.03 21.91 -8.88
N SER A 112 13.95 22.35 -8.21
CA SER A 112 12.87 21.49 -7.73
C SER A 112 11.58 21.75 -8.51
N ASP A 113 10.84 20.69 -8.84
CA ASP A 113 9.48 20.77 -9.37
C ASP A 113 8.44 21.09 -8.29
N GLY A 114 8.87 21.22 -7.04
CA GLY A 114 8.02 21.51 -5.86
C GLY A 114 7.21 20.31 -5.41
N GLN A 115 7.58 19.11 -5.83
CA GLN A 115 6.93 17.87 -5.41
C GLN A 115 7.97 16.83 -5.01
N VAL A 116 7.63 16.05 -4.00
CA VAL A 116 8.42 14.88 -3.56
C VAL A 116 7.65 13.59 -3.82
N ALA A 117 8.32 12.60 -4.38
CA ALA A 117 7.75 11.27 -4.57
C ALA A 117 7.83 10.48 -3.26
N VAL A 118 6.72 9.87 -2.85
CA VAL A 118 6.64 8.95 -1.72
C VAL A 118 6.17 7.59 -2.19
N ARG A 119 6.71 6.52 -1.58
CA ARG A 119 6.38 5.14 -1.94
C ARG A 119 6.39 4.26 -0.72
N ALA A 120 5.40 3.35 -0.65
CA ALA A 120 5.32 2.33 0.39
C ALA A 120 5.04 0.97 -0.22
N THR A 121 5.55 -0.08 0.43
CA THR A 121 5.26 -1.47 0.08
C THR A 121 5.03 -2.25 1.36
N SER A 122 3.96 -3.03 1.39
CA SER A 122 3.64 -3.92 2.51
C SER A 122 3.23 -5.29 2.01
N THR A 123 3.46 -6.29 2.84
CA THR A 123 3.07 -7.69 2.57
C THR A 123 2.26 -8.22 3.73
N ALA A 124 1.25 -9.01 3.42
CA ALA A 124 0.45 -9.74 4.40
C ALA A 124 0.15 -11.14 3.87
N SER A 125 -0.10 -12.06 4.79
CA SER A 125 -0.54 -13.42 4.47
C SER A 125 -1.85 -13.72 5.21
N PRO A 126 -2.80 -14.43 4.60
CA PRO A 126 -3.99 -14.90 5.30
C PRO A 126 -3.57 -15.75 6.50
N ARG A 127 -4.30 -15.63 7.60
CA ARG A 127 -4.10 -16.52 8.73
C ARG A 127 -4.63 -17.89 8.36
N GLN A 128 -3.74 -18.85 8.28
CA GLN A 128 -4.10 -20.24 8.11
C GLN A 128 -4.27 -20.90 9.47
N GLY A 129 -5.35 -21.68 9.64
CA GLY A 129 -5.52 -22.54 10.79
C GLY A 129 -4.48 -23.68 10.79
N PRO A 130 -4.14 -24.26 11.93
CA PRO A 130 -3.26 -25.42 11.99
C PRO A 130 -3.89 -26.59 11.21
N GLY A 131 -3.21 -27.05 10.17
CA GLY A 131 -3.57 -28.26 9.42
C GLY A 131 -4.24 -28.03 8.04
N THR A 132 -4.43 -26.80 7.60
CA THR A 132 -4.98 -26.52 6.26
C THR A 132 -3.86 -26.22 5.27
N CYS A 133 -3.43 -27.21 4.58
CA CYS A 133 -2.75 -27.10 3.31
C CYS A 133 -3.59 -27.74 2.21
#